data_decc8f9f6a0a775b14ab7dde6dcf531b
#
_entry.id   decc8f9f6a0a775b14ab7dde6dcf531b
#
_cell.length_a   1.000
_cell.length_b   1.000
_cell.length_c   1.000
_cell.angle_alpha   90.00
_cell.angle_beta   90.00
_cell.angle_gamma   90.00
#
_symmetry.space_group_name_H-M   'P 1'
#
loop_
_entity.id
_entity.type
_entity.pdbx_description
1 polymer ?
#
loop_
_entity_poly.entity_id
_entity_poly.type
_entity_poly.pdbx_seq_one_letter_code
_entity_poly.pdbx_strand_id
1 'polypeptide(L)'
;MGKIAVIGAGSWGTALAQTLAAAGNEVVMWARKPEVADAITKEHHNPRYLNGVMLSDSISATSNLQKCAEHAEALVIVTPSRLTRQFAQDLAPDVEEGTPIVVCSKGVEEGTGLLPVQVFEEVLGNIDRLAALSGPNHAEEVILGVPAGTVIASRSKTTAHYFRDLFTTSYFRCYTSPDYVGVELCAAFKNVIAIAVGAAYGFGYDARHGRNEPTGEGLRRRCPDGNGPSGCGRFDCNLHL
;
A
#
# COMPACT_ATOMS: atom_id res chain seq x y z
N MET A 1 -15.55 9.79 -16.80
CA MET A 1 -14.93 9.07 -15.67
C MET A 1 -14.55 7.70 -16.20
N GLY A 2 -13.27 7.35 -16.05
CA GLY A 2 -12.77 6.13 -16.64
C GLY A 2 -12.84 4.94 -15.71
N LYS A 3 -12.73 3.76 -16.30
CA LYS A 3 -12.65 2.49 -15.59
C LYS A 3 -11.23 2.29 -15.05
N ILE A 4 -11.05 2.20 -13.73
CA ILE A 4 -9.77 1.94 -13.09
C ILE A 4 -9.70 0.49 -12.65
N ALA A 5 -8.65 -0.23 -13.08
CA ALA A 5 -8.42 -1.61 -12.68
C ALA A 5 -7.52 -1.67 -11.44
N VAL A 6 -8.00 -2.31 -10.38
CA VAL A 6 -7.23 -2.58 -9.16
C VAL A 6 -6.87 -4.07 -9.11
N ILE A 7 -5.60 -4.38 -9.30
CA ILE A 7 -5.10 -5.75 -9.35
C ILE A 7 -4.70 -6.20 -7.94
N GLY A 8 -5.67 -6.84 -7.27
CA GLY A 8 -5.52 -7.37 -5.92
C GLY A 8 -6.60 -6.90 -4.96
N ALA A 9 -7.35 -7.85 -4.40
CA ALA A 9 -8.45 -7.63 -3.44
C ALA A 9 -8.04 -7.97 -2.00
N GLY A 10 -6.81 -7.62 -1.60
CA GLY A 10 -6.35 -7.63 -0.21
C GLY A 10 -6.84 -6.39 0.57
N SER A 11 -6.48 -6.26 1.85
CA SER A 11 -6.87 -5.07 2.65
C SER A 11 -6.50 -3.77 1.94
N TRP A 12 -5.25 -3.62 1.51
CA TRP A 12 -4.79 -2.39 0.86
C TRP A 12 -5.46 -2.14 -0.49
N GLY A 13 -5.63 -3.18 -1.33
CA GLY A 13 -6.34 -3.05 -2.60
C GLY A 13 -7.79 -2.65 -2.43
N THR A 14 -8.47 -3.20 -1.43
CA THR A 14 -9.86 -2.84 -1.10
C THR A 14 -9.97 -1.39 -0.61
N ALA A 15 -9.04 -0.94 0.23
CA ALA A 15 -9.01 0.45 0.71
C ALA A 15 -8.73 1.45 -0.43
N LEU A 16 -7.79 1.13 -1.34
CA LEU A 16 -7.51 1.97 -2.50
C LEU A 16 -8.67 1.99 -3.50
N ALA A 17 -9.35 0.86 -3.71
CA ALA A 17 -10.55 0.80 -4.54
C ALA A 17 -11.65 1.72 -3.99
N GLN A 18 -11.88 1.70 -2.68
CA GLN A 18 -12.84 2.59 -2.03
C GLN A 18 -12.43 4.06 -2.14
N THR A 19 -11.13 4.36 -2.03
CA THR A 19 -10.61 5.72 -2.20
C THR A 19 -10.83 6.23 -3.63
N LEU A 20 -10.55 5.40 -4.64
CA LEU A 20 -10.80 5.72 -6.05
C LEU A 20 -12.30 5.94 -6.33
N ALA A 21 -13.15 5.10 -5.78
CA ALA A 21 -14.60 5.25 -5.88
C ALA A 21 -15.08 6.55 -5.22
N ALA A 22 -14.55 6.90 -4.04
CA ALA A 22 -14.84 8.15 -3.35
C ALA A 22 -14.36 9.39 -4.14
N ALA A 23 -13.32 9.25 -4.96
CA ALA A 23 -12.87 10.27 -5.90
C ALA A 23 -13.75 10.34 -7.17
N GLY A 24 -14.77 9.48 -7.29
CA GLY A 24 -15.76 9.50 -8.37
C GLY A 24 -15.42 8.60 -9.56
N ASN A 25 -14.53 7.61 -9.42
CA ASN A 25 -14.18 6.69 -10.49
C ASN A 25 -15.00 5.40 -10.44
N GLU A 26 -15.17 4.77 -11.61
CA GLU A 26 -15.60 3.37 -11.70
C GLU A 26 -14.40 2.45 -11.46
N VAL A 27 -14.54 1.49 -10.56
CA VAL A 27 -13.45 0.60 -10.17
C VAL A 27 -13.79 -0.85 -10.45
N VAL A 28 -12.89 -1.55 -11.12
CA VAL A 28 -12.97 -3.00 -11.29
C VAL A 28 -11.79 -3.63 -10.56
N MET A 29 -12.07 -4.47 -9.58
CA MET A 29 -11.04 -5.18 -8.82
C MET A 29 -10.79 -6.57 -9.39
N TRP A 30 -9.53 -6.98 -9.44
CA TRP A 30 -9.23 -8.38 -9.63
C TRP A 30 -9.11 -9.08 -8.27
N ALA A 31 -9.95 -10.09 -8.05
CA ALA A 31 -9.91 -10.96 -6.89
C ALA A 31 -9.61 -12.39 -7.31
N ARG A 32 -8.51 -12.98 -6.82
CA ARG A 32 -8.09 -14.34 -7.20
C ARG A 32 -9.17 -15.41 -7.01
N LYS A 33 -10.06 -15.21 -6.05
CA LYS A 33 -11.13 -16.15 -5.72
C LYS A 33 -12.47 -15.66 -6.26
N PRO A 34 -13.18 -16.46 -7.08
CA PRO A 34 -14.48 -16.08 -7.64
C PRO A 34 -15.50 -15.68 -6.57
N GLU A 35 -15.54 -16.38 -5.44
CA GLU A 35 -16.45 -16.07 -4.35
C GLU A 35 -16.23 -14.68 -3.73
N VAL A 36 -14.96 -14.20 -3.73
CA VAL A 36 -14.64 -12.84 -3.26
C VAL A 36 -15.07 -11.80 -4.30
N ALA A 37 -14.87 -12.07 -5.59
CA ALA A 37 -15.29 -11.19 -6.66
C ALA A 37 -16.84 -11.04 -6.67
N ASP A 38 -17.54 -12.16 -6.48
CA ASP A 38 -19.00 -12.17 -6.41
C ASP A 38 -19.54 -11.37 -5.22
N ALA A 39 -18.94 -11.55 -4.03
CA ALA A 39 -19.36 -10.81 -2.83
C ALA A 39 -19.09 -9.29 -2.98
N ILE A 40 -17.94 -8.89 -3.53
CA ILE A 40 -17.65 -7.47 -3.80
C ILE A 40 -18.67 -6.88 -4.77
N THR A 41 -19.03 -7.60 -5.83
CA THR A 41 -19.91 -7.08 -6.88
C THR A 41 -21.39 -7.09 -6.49
N LYS A 42 -21.86 -8.13 -5.79
CA LYS A 42 -23.29 -8.34 -5.51
C LYS A 42 -23.71 -7.84 -4.12
N GLU A 43 -22.79 -7.92 -3.16
CA GLU A 43 -23.07 -7.66 -1.75
C GLU A 43 -22.30 -6.43 -1.23
N HIS A 44 -21.48 -5.81 -2.10
CA HIS A 44 -20.67 -4.61 -1.80
C HIS A 44 -19.86 -4.73 -0.51
N HIS A 45 -19.26 -5.92 -0.27
CA HIS A 45 -18.32 -6.11 0.83
C HIS A 45 -17.21 -7.09 0.45
N ASN A 46 -16.06 -6.98 1.11
CA ASN A 46 -15.00 -7.96 0.98
C ASN A 46 -15.07 -8.96 2.14
N PRO A 47 -15.44 -10.24 1.89
CA PRO A 47 -15.68 -11.22 2.96
C PRO A 47 -14.39 -11.67 3.68
N ARG A 48 -13.22 -11.33 3.16
CA ARG A 48 -11.92 -11.76 3.70
C ARG A 48 -11.12 -10.66 4.36
N TYR A 49 -11.34 -9.42 3.94
CA TYR A 49 -10.54 -8.27 4.35
C TYR A 49 -11.44 -7.08 4.64
N LEU A 50 -11.13 -6.35 5.71
CA LEU A 50 -11.89 -5.15 6.12
C LEU A 50 -13.37 -5.45 6.37
N ASN A 51 -13.63 -6.54 7.09
CA ASN A 51 -14.97 -7.01 7.41
C ASN A 51 -15.81 -5.90 8.05
N GLY A 52 -17.08 -5.82 7.63
CA GLY A 52 -18.05 -4.88 8.16
C GLY A 52 -18.03 -3.50 7.48
N VAL A 53 -17.20 -3.30 6.46
CA VAL A 53 -17.22 -2.08 5.65
C VAL A 53 -18.00 -2.33 4.37
N MET A 54 -19.02 -1.48 4.12
CA MET A 54 -19.72 -1.46 2.84
C MET A 54 -18.91 -0.70 1.81
N LEU A 55 -18.72 -1.30 0.65
CA LEU A 55 -18.05 -0.71 -0.49
C LEU A 55 -19.01 0.10 -1.35
N SER A 56 -18.49 1.05 -2.10
CA SER A 56 -19.28 1.84 -3.05
C SER A 56 -19.87 0.97 -4.16
N ASP A 57 -21.06 1.28 -4.62
CA ASP A 57 -21.74 0.64 -5.76
C ASP A 57 -20.97 0.81 -7.08
N SER A 58 -20.04 1.78 -7.15
CA SER A 58 -19.13 1.97 -8.30
C SER A 58 -17.95 0.99 -8.32
N ILE A 59 -17.88 0.08 -7.33
CA ILE A 59 -16.86 -0.96 -7.27
C ILE A 59 -17.47 -2.30 -7.68
N SER A 60 -16.89 -2.90 -8.70
CA SER A 60 -17.15 -4.28 -9.11
C SER A 60 -15.88 -5.12 -9.03
N ALA A 61 -15.99 -6.43 -9.13
CA ALA A 61 -14.84 -7.30 -9.12
C ALA A 61 -15.01 -8.49 -10.09
N THR A 62 -13.88 -9.03 -10.51
CA THR A 62 -13.81 -10.24 -11.35
C THR A 62 -12.64 -11.11 -10.94
N SER A 63 -12.74 -12.41 -11.14
CA SER A 63 -11.63 -13.35 -10.95
C SER A 63 -10.79 -13.55 -12.22
N ASN A 64 -11.22 -12.97 -13.35
CA ASN A 64 -10.47 -13.00 -14.59
C ASN A 64 -9.58 -11.75 -14.68
N LEU A 65 -8.25 -11.97 -14.72
CA LEU A 65 -7.25 -10.88 -14.74
C LEU A 65 -7.36 -10.04 -16.02
N GLN A 66 -7.51 -10.69 -17.15
CA GLN A 66 -7.61 -10.04 -18.47
C GLN A 66 -8.84 -9.13 -18.53
N LYS A 67 -10.02 -9.65 -18.14
CA LYS A 67 -11.26 -8.84 -18.08
C LYS A 67 -11.16 -7.67 -17.13
N CYS A 68 -10.36 -7.78 -16.06
CA CYS A 68 -10.13 -6.68 -15.15
C CYS A 68 -9.33 -5.57 -15.83
N ALA A 69 -8.24 -5.93 -16.51
CA ALA A 69 -7.33 -4.99 -17.17
C ALA A 69 -7.86 -4.44 -18.50
N GLU A 70 -8.74 -5.17 -19.17
CA GLU A 70 -9.30 -4.81 -20.48
C GLU A 70 -10.00 -3.45 -20.42
N HIS A 71 -9.60 -2.54 -21.35
CA HIS A 71 -10.10 -1.17 -21.46
C HIS A 71 -9.99 -0.34 -20.16
N ALA A 72 -9.04 -0.65 -19.30
CA ALA A 72 -8.77 0.18 -18.13
C ALA A 72 -7.99 1.44 -18.53
N GLU A 73 -8.45 2.60 -18.07
CA GLU A 73 -7.73 3.87 -18.26
C GLU A 73 -6.45 3.94 -17.41
N ALA A 74 -6.41 3.22 -16.31
CA ALA A 74 -5.21 3.06 -15.48
C ALA A 74 -5.26 1.74 -14.68
N LEU A 75 -4.07 1.24 -14.34
CA LEU A 75 -3.92 0.07 -13.48
C LEU A 75 -3.31 0.45 -12.13
N VAL A 76 -3.84 -0.13 -11.07
CA VAL A 76 -3.34 -0.02 -9.69
C VAL A 76 -2.93 -1.42 -9.22
N ILE A 77 -1.63 -1.65 -9.10
CA ILE A 77 -1.07 -2.97 -8.78
C ILE A 77 -0.88 -3.10 -7.28
N VAL A 78 -1.66 -3.98 -6.65
CA VAL A 78 -1.66 -4.19 -5.19
C VAL A 78 -1.45 -5.68 -4.87
N THR A 79 -0.47 -6.26 -5.51
CA THR A 79 -0.15 -7.69 -5.38
C THR A 79 1.04 -7.92 -4.44
N PRO A 80 1.20 -9.14 -3.88
CA PRO A 80 2.40 -9.47 -3.11
C PRO A 80 3.67 -9.28 -3.94
N SER A 81 4.71 -8.64 -3.38
CA SER A 81 5.95 -8.29 -4.08
C SER A 81 6.64 -9.47 -4.76
N ARG A 82 6.61 -10.66 -4.15
CA ARG A 82 7.17 -11.90 -4.74
C ARG A 82 6.53 -12.31 -6.07
N LEU A 83 5.36 -11.76 -6.41
CA LEU A 83 4.62 -12.07 -7.63
C LEU A 83 4.63 -10.91 -8.64
N THR A 84 5.37 -9.84 -8.36
CA THR A 84 5.37 -8.62 -9.20
C THR A 84 5.70 -8.94 -10.65
N ARG A 85 6.76 -9.70 -10.92
CA ARG A 85 7.16 -10.10 -12.29
C ARG A 85 6.09 -10.93 -12.98
N GLN A 86 5.54 -11.92 -12.28
CA GLN A 86 4.49 -12.76 -12.83
C GLN A 86 3.27 -11.92 -13.27
N PHE A 87 2.82 -10.99 -12.41
CA PHE A 87 1.70 -10.12 -12.76
C PHE A 87 2.04 -9.16 -13.90
N ALA A 88 3.27 -8.63 -13.96
CA ALA A 88 3.69 -7.82 -15.09
C ALA A 88 3.64 -8.61 -16.41
N GLN A 89 4.11 -9.87 -16.41
CA GLN A 89 4.06 -10.76 -17.56
C GLN A 89 2.63 -11.16 -17.94
N ASP A 90 1.80 -11.51 -16.96
CA ASP A 90 0.41 -11.92 -17.19
C ASP A 90 -0.46 -10.76 -17.73
N LEU A 91 -0.11 -9.52 -17.39
CA LEU A 91 -0.81 -8.31 -17.86
C LEU A 91 -0.29 -7.79 -19.19
N ALA A 92 0.94 -8.11 -19.56
CA ALA A 92 1.60 -7.56 -20.76
C ALA A 92 0.79 -7.70 -22.05
N PRO A 93 0.10 -8.83 -22.33
CA PRO A 93 -0.67 -8.99 -23.56
C PRO A 93 -1.92 -8.10 -23.65
N ASP A 94 -2.49 -7.70 -22.50
CA ASP A 94 -3.82 -7.09 -22.41
C ASP A 94 -3.77 -5.59 -22.05
N VAL A 95 -2.58 -5.08 -21.74
CA VAL A 95 -2.40 -3.67 -21.33
C VAL A 95 -1.87 -2.85 -22.50
N GLU A 96 -2.65 -1.85 -22.92
CA GLU A 96 -2.25 -0.93 -23.97
C GLU A 96 -0.95 -0.18 -23.62
N GLU A 97 -0.10 0.08 -24.64
CA GLU A 97 1.24 0.65 -24.46
C GLU A 97 1.23 2.00 -23.71
N GLY A 98 0.18 2.78 -23.82
CA GLY A 98 0.02 4.09 -23.17
C GLY A 98 -0.60 4.06 -21.77
N THR A 99 -1.16 2.93 -21.33
CA THR A 99 -1.92 2.86 -20.07
C THR A 99 -1.03 3.16 -18.86
N PRO A 100 -1.36 4.17 -18.03
CA PRO A 100 -0.63 4.47 -16.80
C PRO A 100 -0.78 3.35 -15.77
N ILE A 101 0.31 3.04 -15.07
CA ILE A 101 0.33 1.98 -14.05
C ILE A 101 0.96 2.51 -12.77
N VAL A 102 0.27 2.37 -11.64
CA VAL A 102 0.84 2.65 -10.32
C VAL A 102 1.04 1.36 -9.54
N VAL A 103 2.26 1.17 -9.05
CA VAL A 103 2.64 -0.02 -8.27
C VAL A 103 2.63 0.34 -6.79
N CYS A 104 1.84 -0.40 -6.01
CA CYS A 104 1.68 -0.23 -4.57
C CYS A 104 2.32 -1.37 -3.77
N SER A 105 2.93 -2.34 -4.46
CA SER A 105 3.65 -3.46 -3.86
C SER A 105 4.91 -2.96 -3.16
N LYS A 106 5.24 -3.56 -2.00
CA LYS A 106 6.39 -3.14 -1.19
C LYS A 106 7.40 -4.27 -1.12
N GLY A 107 8.65 -3.99 -1.43
CA GLY A 107 9.73 -4.98 -1.34
C GLY A 107 10.71 -4.86 -2.50
N VAL A 108 11.60 -5.83 -2.56
CA VAL A 108 12.63 -5.98 -3.59
C VAL A 108 12.50 -7.39 -4.16
N GLU A 109 12.66 -7.54 -5.45
CA GLU A 109 12.60 -8.85 -6.11
C GLU A 109 13.82 -9.70 -5.72
N GLU A 110 13.55 -10.93 -5.31
CA GLU A 110 14.61 -11.89 -4.97
C GLU A 110 15.40 -12.28 -6.22
N GLY A 111 16.71 -12.33 -6.09
CA GLY A 111 17.64 -12.72 -7.15
C GLY A 111 18.11 -11.57 -8.04
N THR A 112 17.25 -10.64 -8.42
CA THR A 112 17.62 -9.50 -9.27
C THR A 112 17.92 -8.24 -8.47
N GLY A 113 17.30 -8.07 -7.30
CA GLY A 113 17.39 -6.85 -6.52
C GLY A 113 16.55 -5.69 -7.07
N LEU A 114 15.73 -5.92 -8.08
CA LEU A 114 14.90 -4.89 -8.69
C LEU A 114 13.74 -4.46 -7.80
N LEU A 115 13.44 -3.18 -7.85
CA LEU A 115 12.24 -2.60 -7.24
C LEU A 115 11.00 -2.90 -8.09
N PRO A 116 9.78 -2.92 -7.51
CA PRO A 116 8.56 -3.25 -8.23
C PRO A 116 8.34 -2.45 -9.52
N VAL A 117 8.58 -1.13 -9.53
CA VAL A 117 8.47 -0.31 -10.75
C VAL A 117 9.51 -0.72 -11.79
N GLN A 118 10.74 -1.05 -11.38
CA GLN A 118 11.79 -1.51 -12.28
C GLN A 118 11.46 -2.87 -12.91
N VAL A 119 10.80 -3.76 -12.16
CA VAL A 119 10.30 -5.04 -12.69
C VAL A 119 9.25 -4.80 -13.78
N PHE A 120 8.31 -3.87 -13.54
CA PHE A 120 7.30 -3.49 -14.54
C PHE A 120 7.95 -2.80 -15.75
N GLU A 121 8.97 -1.95 -15.56
CA GLU A 121 9.74 -1.35 -16.65
C GLU A 121 10.42 -2.40 -17.52
N GLU A 122 11.08 -3.38 -16.91
CA GLU A 122 11.76 -4.45 -17.63
C GLU A 122 10.81 -5.30 -18.49
N VAL A 123 9.60 -5.57 -17.98
CA VAL A 123 8.62 -6.42 -18.67
C VAL A 123 7.79 -5.66 -19.70
N LEU A 124 7.33 -4.45 -19.34
CA LEU A 124 6.37 -3.69 -20.17
C LEU A 124 7.00 -2.53 -20.92
N GLY A 125 8.26 -2.17 -20.62
CA GLY A 125 8.90 -0.98 -21.17
C GLY A 125 8.27 0.33 -20.67
N ASN A 126 8.71 1.46 -21.23
CA ASN A 126 8.17 2.79 -21.03
C ASN A 126 7.98 3.18 -19.55
N ILE A 127 9.10 3.49 -18.87
CA ILE A 127 9.13 3.92 -17.46
C ILE A 127 8.24 5.16 -17.19
N ASP A 128 8.03 6.01 -18.20
CA ASP A 128 7.31 7.27 -18.02
C ASP A 128 5.80 7.07 -17.74
N ARG A 129 5.24 5.89 -18.03
CA ARG A 129 3.86 5.53 -17.64
C ARG A 129 3.75 4.88 -16.27
N LEU A 130 4.88 4.61 -15.60
CA LEU A 130 4.94 3.91 -14.34
C LEU A 130 5.07 4.88 -13.16
N ALA A 131 4.41 4.54 -12.07
CA ALA A 131 4.52 5.25 -10.80
C ALA A 131 4.57 4.27 -9.63
N ALA A 132 5.15 4.69 -8.51
CA ALA A 132 5.05 4.03 -7.22
C ALA A 132 4.09 4.80 -6.31
N LEU A 133 3.27 4.11 -5.52
CA LEU A 133 2.48 4.70 -4.44
C LEU A 133 2.93 4.11 -3.12
N SER A 134 3.37 4.96 -2.20
CA SER A 134 3.76 4.55 -0.86
C SER A 134 3.53 5.65 0.17
N GLY A 135 3.28 5.24 1.42
CA GLY A 135 3.09 6.14 2.55
C GLY A 135 2.88 5.37 3.85
N PRO A 136 2.81 6.07 4.97
CA PRO A 136 2.55 5.51 6.30
C PRO A 136 1.04 5.26 6.48
N ASN A 137 0.44 4.46 5.59
CA ASN A 137 -1.00 4.25 5.56
C ASN A 137 -1.36 2.86 6.08
N HIS A 138 -2.46 2.78 6.83
CA HIS A 138 -3.13 1.56 7.25
C HIS A 138 -4.46 1.41 6.50
N ALA A 139 -4.71 0.25 5.93
CA ALA A 139 -5.90 0.00 5.12
C ALA A 139 -7.19 0.20 5.92
N GLU A 140 -7.16 -0.20 7.18
CA GLU A 140 -8.26 -0.09 8.14
C GLU A 140 -8.66 1.36 8.44
N GLU A 141 -7.69 2.28 8.43
CA GLU A 141 -7.92 3.70 8.66
C GLU A 141 -8.39 4.39 7.38
N VAL A 142 -7.72 4.11 6.26
CA VAL A 142 -8.01 4.73 4.97
C VAL A 142 -9.42 4.40 4.50
N ILE A 143 -9.85 3.15 4.65
CA ILE A 143 -11.20 2.73 4.21
C ILE A 143 -12.32 3.40 5.01
N LEU A 144 -12.05 3.80 6.25
CA LEU A 144 -12.98 4.54 7.11
C LEU A 144 -12.93 6.05 6.90
N GLY A 145 -12.13 6.54 5.94
CA GLY A 145 -12.00 7.95 5.65
C GLY A 145 -11.19 8.73 6.71
N VAL A 146 -10.36 8.05 7.51
CA VAL A 146 -9.42 8.73 8.42
C VAL A 146 -8.38 9.48 7.59
N PRO A 147 -8.09 10.76 7.93
CA PRO A 147 -7.12 11.54 7.18
C PRO A 147 -5.77 10.85 7.06
N ALA A 148 -5.32 10.68 5.82
CA ALA A 148 -4.07 10.00 5.50
C ALA A 148 -3.32 10.71 4.37
N GLY A 149 -2.00 10.57 4.35
CA GLY A 149 -1.13 11.11 3.32
C GLY A 149 -0.30 10.04 2.65
N THR A 150 -0.10 10.17 1.34
CA THR A 150 0.73 9.23 0.56
C THR A 150 1.59 9.99 -0.44
N VAL A 151 2.64 9.34 -0.94
CA VAL A 151 3.49 9.85 -2.01
C VAL A 151 3.27 9.01 -3.26
N ILE A 152 3.05 9.69 -4.38
CA ILE A 152 3.06 9.12 -5.71
C ILE A 152 4.34 9.57 -6.39
N ALA A 153 5.19 8.61 -6.71
CA ALA A 153 6.48 8.88 -7.29
C ALA A 153 6.58 8.31 -8.71
N SER A 154 6.99 9.15 -9.65
CA SER A 154 7.19 8.75 -11.04
C SER A 154 8.30 9.60 -11.66
N ARG A 155 9.04 9.02 -12.59
CA ARG A 155 9.98 9.75 -13.43
C ARG A 155 9.27 10.79 -14.30
N SER A 156 8.07 10.47 -14.76
CA SER A 156 7.18 11.38 -15.48
C SER A 156 6.34 12.21 -14.52
N LYS A 157 6.51 13.54 -14.59
CA LYS A 157 5.68 14.47 -13.83
C LYS A 157 4.20 14.36 -14.19
N THR A 158 3.90 14.12 -15.46
CA THR A 158 2.53 13.95 -15.95
C THR A 158 1.86 12.74 -15.30
N THR A 159 2.55 11.60 -15.27
CA THR A 159 2.06 10.37 -14.65
C THR A 159 1.89 10.51 -13.14
N ALA A 160 2.85 11.17 -12.46
CA ALA A 160 2.73 11.45 -11.03
C ALA A 160 1.51 12.34 -10.72
N HIS A 161 1.27 13.38 -11.51
CA HIS A 161 0.12 14.27 -11.34
C HIS A 161 -1.19 13.55 -11.66
N TYR A 162 -1.22 12.73 -12.73
CA TYR A 162 -2.39 11.93 -13.08
C TYR A 162 -2.85 11.06 -11.90
N PHE A 163 -1.96 10.28 -11.31
CA PHE A 163 -2.32 9.44 -10.17
C PHE A 163 -2.59 10.25 -8.90
N ARG A 164 -1.89 11.38 -8.67
CA ARG A 164 -2.23 12.29 -7.57
C ARG A 164 -3.69 12.73 -7.65
N ASP A 165 -4.12 13.18 -8.83
CA ASP A 165 -5.46 13.70 -9.02
C ASP A 165 -6.51 12.58 -8.96
N LEU A 166 -6.15 11.38 -9.42
CA LEU A 166 -6.99 10.19 -9.39
C LEU A 166 -7.29 9.72 -7.95
N PHE A 167 -6.31 9.81 -7.02
CA PHE A 167 -6.44 9.32 -5.66
C PHE A 167 -6.82 10.40 -4.63
N THR A 168 -6.65 11.69 -4.94
CA THR A 168 -6.87 12.74 -3.96
C THR A 168 -8.35 12.88 -3.61
N THR A 169 -8.65 12.75 -2.33
CA THR A 169 -9.99 12.99 -1.75
C THR A 169 -9.88 13.99 -0.59
N SER A 170 -10.98 14.29 0.09
CA SER A 170 -10.98 15.16 1.28
C SER A 170 -10.19 14.58 2.45
N TYR A 171 -10.00 13.25 2.49
CA TYR A 171 -9.30 12.53 3.57
C TYR A 171 -8.01 11.85 3.11
N PHE A 172 -7.81 11.63 1.80
CA PHE A 172 -6.60 10.99 1.27
C PHE A 172 -5.79 11.97 0.43
N ARG A 173 -4.72 12.49 1.02
CA ARG A 173 -3.88 13.51 0.39
C ARG A 173 -2.66 12.90 -0.30
N CYS A 174 -2.51 13.15 -1.60
CA CYS A 174 -1.41 12.66 -2.40
C CYS A 174 -0.38 13.77 -2.67
N TYR A 175 0.89 13.47 -2.38
CA TYR A 175 2.05 14.28 -2.75
C TYR A 175 2.76 13.64 -3.92
N THR A 176 3.50 14.42 -4.71
CA THR A 176 4.26 13.89 -5.84
C THR A 176 5.76 13.98 -5.61
N SER A 177 6.52 13.00 -6.13
CA SER A 177 7.97 12.97 -6.11
C SER A 177 8.51 12.47 -7.45
N PRO A 178 9.65 12.98 -7.96
CA PRO A 178 10.34 12.37 -9.09
C PRO A 178 11.17 11.13 -8.70
N ASP A 179 11.45 10.95 -7.42
CA ASP A 179 12.29 9.88 -6.89
C ASP A 179 11.47 8.64 -6.51
N TYR A 180 11.08 7.85 -7.53
CA TYR A 180 10.37 6.59 -7.31
C TYR A 180 11.26 5.54 -6.63
N VAL A 181 12.58 5.57 -6.90
CA VAL A 181 13.54 4.64 -6.30
C VAL A 181 13.62 4.84 -4.79
N GLY A 182 13.81 6.09 -4.34
CA GLY A 182 13.83 6.41 -2.91
C GLY A 182 12.52 6.07 -2.20
N VAL A 183 11.36 6.32 -2.84
CA VAL A 183 10.04 6.01 -2.28
C VAL A 183 9.85 4.50 -2.13
N GLU A 184 10.22 3.69 -3.12
CA GLU A 184 10.11 2.23 -3.05
C GLU A 184 11.11 1.63 -2.05
N LEU A 185 12.36 2.14 -1.98
CA LEU A 185 13.35 1.70 -1.00
C LEU A 185 12.88 2.00 0.43
N CYS A 186 12.38 3.20 0.70
CA CYS A 186 11.80 3.53 2.01
C CYS A 186 10.64 2.59 2.37
N ALA A 187 9.80 2.25 1.41
CA ALA A 187 8.70 1.30 1.61
C ALA A 187 9.19 -0.12 1.93
N ALA A 188 10.25 -0.58 1.25
CA ALA A 188 10.83 -1.90 1.47
C ALA A 188 11.50 -2.02 2.84
N PHE A 189 12.21 -0.98 3.27
CA PHE A 189 12.94 -0.95 4.55
C PHE A 189 12.06 -0.63 5.77
N LYS A 190 10.82 -0.18 5.58
CA LYS A 190 9.92 0.18 6.68
C LYS A 190 9.86 -0.89 7.77
N ASN A 191 9.68 -2.14 7.39
CA ASN A 191 9.54 -3.24 8.35
C ASN A 191 10.86 -3.56 9.08
N VAL A 192 11.99 -3.44 8.39
CA VAL A 192 13.32 -3.64 8.99
C VAL A 192 13.58 -2.56 10.05
N ILE A 193 13.26 -1.30 9.72
CA ILE A 193 13.37 -0.18 10.65
C ILE A 193 12.43 -0.38 11.85
N ALA A 194 11.19 -0.77 11.61
CA ALA A 194 10.22 -1.02 12.68
C ALA A 194 10.68 -2.13 13.64
N ILE A 195 11.26 -3.22 13.13
CA ILE A 195 11.84 -4.28 13.94
C ILE A 195 13.02 -3.78 14.75
N ALA A 196 13.94 -3.02 14.12
CA ALA A 196 15.11 -2.46 14.80
C ALA A 196 14.71 -1.50 15.92
N VAL A 197 13.76 -0.61 15.68
CA VAL A 197 13.21 0.31 16.68
C VAL A 197 12.51 -0.45 17.80
N GLY A 198 11.70 -1.45 17.47
CA GLY A 198 11.02 -2.28 18.47
C GLY A 198 12.00 -3.06 19.35
N ALA A 199 13.05 -3.59 18.76
CA ALA A 199 14.13 -4.25 19.52
C ALA A 199 14.86 -3.27 20.44
N ALA A 200 15.24 -2.09 19.93
CA ALA A 200 15.88 -1.04 20.74
C ALA A 200 14.99 -0.63 21.92
N TYR A 201 13.69 -0.47 21.67
CA TYR A 201 12.73 -0.16 22.75
C TYR A 201 12.64 -1.28 23.79
N GLY A 202 12.63 -2.55 23.34
CA GLY A 202 12.64 -3.72 24.22
C GLY A 202 13.91 -3.84 25.06
N PHE A 203 15.04 -3.33 24.58
CA PHE A 203 16.31 -3.22 25.34
C PHE A 203 16.40 -1.97 26.23
N GLY A 204 15.34 -1.15 26.29
CA GLY A 204 15.30 0.05 27.14
C GLY A 204 15.96 1.30 26.52
N TYR A 205 16.27 1.28 25.21
CA TYR A 205 16.71 2.47 24.51
C TYR A 205 15.48 3.33 24.15
N ASP A 206 15.26 4.41 24.88
CA ASP A 206 14.20 5.38 24.57
C ASP A 206 14.82 6.56 23.77
N ALA A 207 14.21 6.92 22.65
CA ALA A 207 14.62 8.07 21.84
C ALA A 207 14.60 9.41 22.61
N ARG A 208 13.95 9.46 23.77
CA ARG A 208 13.94 10.62 24.68
C ARG A 208 15.24 10.83 25.45
N HIS A 209 16.16 9.86 25.48
CA HIS A 209 17.45 9.96 26.19
C HIS A 209 18.58 10.59 25.37
N GLY A 210 18.30 11.09 24.18
CA GLY A 210 19.28 11.78 23.32
C GLY A 210 19.53 13.27 23.66
N ARG A 211 18.98 13.79 24.74
CA ARG A 211 19.39 15.09 25.31
C ARG A 211 20.18 14.81 26.57
N ASN A 212 21.50 15.02 26.47
CA ASN A 212 22.49 14.95 27.51
C ASN A 212 21.98 15.54 28.84
N GLU A 213 21.58 14.69 29.77
CA GLU A 213 21.70 14.98 31.20
C GLU A 213 22.61 13.92 31.83
N PRO A 214 23.71 14.32 32.46
CA PRO A 214 24.56 13.41 33.18
C PRO A 214 23.93 13.15 34.56
N THR A 215 22.93 12.28 34.64
CA THR A 215 22.42 11.80 35.91
C THR A 215 22.80 10.34 36.08
N GLY A 216 23.81 10.14 36.92
CA GLY A 216 24.30 8.84 37.37
C GLY A 216 23.32 8.09 38.29
N GLU A 217 22.07 7.89 37.86
CA GLU A 217 21.08 7.09 38.59
C GLU A 217 20.15 6.35 37.60
N GLY A 218 20.67 5.47 36.79
CA GLY A 218 19.90 4.80 35.74
C GLY A 218 20.07 3.30 35.66
N LEU A 219 20.33 2.58 36.77
CA LEU A 219 20.39 1.12 36.73
C LEU A 219 19.78 0.49 37.99
N ARG A 220 18.54 0.81 38.29
CA ARG A 220 17.67 0.02 39.18
C ARG A 220 16.22 0.50 39.08
N ARG A 221 15.49 0.13 38.08
CA ARG A 221 14.05 -0.08 38.25
C ARG A 221 13.78 -1.57 38.19
N ARG A 222 13.95 -2.24 39.31
CA ARG A 222 13.22 -3.48 39.59
C ARG A 222 11.74 -3.11 39.63
N CYS A 223 10.91 -3.88 38.88
CA CYS A 223 9.49 -3.90 39.19
C CYS A 223 9.31 -4.20 40.68
N PRO A 224 8.68 -3.35 41.45
CA PRO A 224 8.16 -3.75 42.76
C PRO A 224 6.92 -4.60 42.46
N ASP A 225 6.80 -5.67 43.21
CA ASP A 225 5.68 -6.59 43.27
C ASP A 225 5.74 -7.79 42.33
N GLY A 226 6.23 -8.88 42.92
CA GLY A 226 6.20 -10.23 42.41
C GLY A 226 4.76 -10.76 42.35
N ASN A 227 4.14 -10.64 41.19
CA ASN A 227 3.06 -11.52 40.81
C ASN A 227 3.14 -11.74 39.29
N GLY A 228 3.02 -13.01 38.92
CA GLY A 228 3.36 -13.65 37.67
C GLY A 228 2.73 -13.13 36.36
N PRO A 229 2.99 -13.84 35.23
CA PRO A 229 2.89 -13.32 33.89
C PRO A 229 1.44 -13.35 33.38
N SER A 230 0.71 -12.29 33.64
CA SER A 230 -0.58 -12.07 32.99
C SER A 230 -0.84 -10.56 32.90
N GLY A 231 -0.42 -9.98 31.79
CA GLY A 231 -0.68 -8.55 31.56
C GLY A 231 0.30 -7.86 30.64
N CYS A 232 0.74 -8.52 29.56
CA CYS A 232 1.43 -7.81 28.48
C CYS A 232 0.36 -7.21 27.58
N GLY A 233 -0.06 -5.98 27.91
CA GLY A 233 -0.97 -5.19 27.11
C GLY A 233 -0.36 -4.84 25.76
N ARG A 234 -1.23 -4.72 24.79
CA ARG A 234 -1.01 -4.39 23.38
C ARG A 234 0.08 -3.35 23.18
N PHE A 235 1.03 -3.67 22.34
CA PHE A 235 1.99 -2.70 21.82
C PHE A 235 1.28 -1.81 20.78
N ASP A 236 0.88 -0.62 21.21
CA ASP A 236 0.50 0.44 20.30
C ASP A 236 1.77 1.08 19.74
N CYS A 237 2.23 0.59 18.58
CA CYS A 237 3.27 1.25 17.80
C CYS A 237 2.67 2.40 16.98
N ASN A 238 2.34 3.49 17.64
CA ASN A 238 2.10 4.75 16.95
C ASN A 238 3.45 5.46 16.73
N LEU A 239 4.10 5.19 15.61
CA LEU A 239 5.19 6.02 15.12
C LEU A 239 4.60 7.21 14.35
N HIS A 240 4.53 8.35 15.02
CA HIS A 240 4.41 9.63 14.34
C HIS A 240 5.77 9.99 13.74
N LEU A 241 5.87 9.92 12.41
CA LEU A 241 6.88 10.59 11.59
C LEU A 241 6.22 11.73 10.82
#